data_a7f0ae9186a6d7f44170692c9b0f039b
#
_entry.id   a7f0ae9186a6d7f44170692c9b0f039b
#
_cell.length_a   1.000
_cell.length_b   1.000
_cell.length_c   1.000
_cell.angle_alpha   90.00
_cell.angle_beta   90.00
_cell.angle_gamma   90.00
#
_symmetry.space_group_name_H-M   'P 1'
#
loop_
_entity.id
_entity.type
_entity.pdbx_description
1 polymer ?
#
loop_
_entity_poly.entity_id
_entity_poly.type
_entity_poly.pdbx_seq_one_letter_code
_entity_poly.pdbx_strand_id
1 'polypeptide(L)'
;MQNAISFLFEREEIPPEVLRNIMLYCLDCYSSEGVPGKSGTSCAAMMFLSNWLNSMGDLGILPVKSRYLSGKEVYLGNESYVNDALRRGGAVVLRLFSDEWHYVLLTGEEGEQVYMFDPYYDQEGYGLDDIKIVENCPTRYNRIVPWKYFNKIALNVYSLGPYQGREAIILFNKNTELTSEKTIEYFI
;
A
#
# COMPACT_ATOMS: atom_id res chain seq x y z
N MET A 1 1.69 -1.45 -6.29
CA MET A 1 2.25 -0.19 -6.83
C MET A 1 1.34 0.46 -7.87
N GLN A 2 0.97 -0.20 -8.97
CA GLN A 2 0.11 0.39 -10.01
C GLN A 2 -1.20 0.94 -9.44
N ASN A 3 -1.91 0.16 -8.64
CA ASN A 3 -3.17 0.60 -8.00
C ASN A 3 -2.97 1.81 -7.07
N ALA A 4 -1.81 1.92 -6.41
CA ALA A 4 -1.51 3.07 -5.56
C ALA A 4 -1.32 4.36 -6.39
N ILE A 5 -0.60 4.28 -7.51
CA ILE A 5 -0.44 5.41 -8.44
C ILE A 5 -1.80 5.79 -9.04
N SER A 6 -2.58 4.82 -9.50
CA SER A 6 -3.93 5.10 -10.05
C SER A 6 -4.86 5.72 -9.01
N PHE A 7 -4.77 5.32 -7.75
CA PHE A 7 -5.55 5.91 -6.65
C PHE A 7 -5.16 7.36 -6.38
N LEU A 8 -3.85 7.66 -6.33
CA LEU A 8 -3.35 9.00 -6.00
C LEU A 8 -3.53 10.02 -7.15
N PHE A 9 -3.61 9.55 -8.39
CA PHE A 9 -3.64 10.38 -9.60
C PHE A 9 -4.89 10.12 -10.45
N GLU A 10 -6.04 9.86 -9.83
CA GLU A 10 -7.31 9.40 -10.45
C GLU A 10 -7.69 10.10 -11.76
N ARG A 11 -7.41 11.40 -11.88
CA ARG A 11 -7.79 12.23 -13.02
C ARG A 11 -6.63 12.94 -13.70
N GLU A 12 -5.41 12.64 -13.25
CA GLU A 12 -4.20 13.21 -13.82
C GLU A 12 -3.61 12.24 -14.85
N GLU A 13 -2.95 12.79 -15.85
CA GLU A 13 -2.22 11.98 -16.80
C GLU A 13 -0.98 11.37 -16.16
N ILE A 14 -0.95 10.04 -16.09
CA ILE A 14 0.20 9.29 -15.60
C ILE A 14 1.11 8.98 -16.78
N PRO A 15 2.39 9.43 -16.76
CA PRO A 15 3.32 9.11 -17.84
C PRO A 15 3.41 7.60 -18.09
N PRO A 16 3.30 7.13 -19.34
CA PRO A 16 3.29 5.69 -19.66
C PRO A 16 4.49 4.92 -19.15
N GLU A 17 5.67 5.57 -19.06
CA GLU A 17 6.88 4.99 -18.52
C GLU A 17 6.75 4.64 -17.04
N VAL A 18 5.92 5.33 -16.26
CA VAL A 18 5.70 5.03 -14.85
C VAL A 18 5.01 3.68 -14.71
N LEU A 19 3.92 3.48 -15.43
CA LEU A 19 3.20 2.19 -15.42
C LEU A 19 4.05 1.06 -15.99
N ARG A 20 4.74 1.33 -17.12
CA ARG A 20 5.62 0.33 -17.74
C ARG A 20 6.72 -0.13 -16.82
N ASN A 21 7.39 0.78 -16.13
CA ASN A 21 8.49 0.42 -15.23
C ASN A 21 7.99 -0.26 -13.95
N ILE A 22 6.85 0.13 -13.41
CA ILE A 22 6.23 -0.62 -12.32
C ILE A 22 5.97 -2.07 -12.74
N MET A 23 5.39 -2.30 -13.91
CA MET A 23 5.13 -3.65 -14.42
C MET A 23 6.41 -4.42 -14.73
N LEU A 24 7.46 -3.75 -15.19
CA LEU A 24 8.74 -4.38 -15.52
C LEU A 24 9.47 -4.89 -14.26
N TYR A 25 9.43 -4.13 -13.17
CA TYR A 25 10.18 -4.44 -11.95
C TYR A 25 9.36 -5.16 -10.88
N CYS A 26 8.03 -5.12 -10.94
CA CYS A 26 7.19 -6.01 -10.15
C CYS A 26 7.28 -7.45 -10.68
N LEU A 27 7.01 -8.42 -9.82
CA LEU A 27 7.06 -9.85 -10.18
C LEU A 27 8.45 -10.29 -10.67
N ASP A 28 9.49 -9.81 -10.02
CA ASP A 28 10.89 -10.08 -10.34
C ASP A 28 11.38 -11.46 -9.86
N CYS A 29 10.60 -12.16 -9.02
CA CYS A 29 10.97 -13.47 -8.52
C CYS A 29 10.63 -14.59 -9.50
N TYR A 30 11.55 -15.52 -9.64
CA TYR A 30 11.41 -16.70 -10.51
C TYR A 30 10.99 -17.92 -9.69
N SER A 31 10.20 -18.82 -10.30
CA SER A 31 9.97 -20.14 -9.74
C SER A 31 11.23 -21.02 -9.81
N SER A 32 11.20 -22.18 -9.15
CA SER A 32 12.27 -23.19 -9.26
C SER A 32 12.50 -23.69 -10.69
N GLU A 33 11.49 -23.58 -11.55
CA GLU A 33 11.53 -23.93 -12.97
C GLU A 33 11.99 -22.76 -13.87
N GLY A 34 12.32 -21.61 -13.27
CA GLY A 34 12.78 -20.42 -13.99
C GLY A 34 11.66 -19.60 -14.64
N VAL A 35 10.42 -19.76 -14.24
CA VAL A 35 9.27 -18.97 -14.74
C VAL A 35 9.20 -17.64 -14.02
N PRO A 36 9.29 -16.48 -14.73
CA PRO A 36 9.25 -15.16 -14.11
C PRO A 36 7.88 -14.86 -13.49
N GLY A 37 7.91 -14.14 -12.37
CA GLY A 37 6.71 -13.67 -11.67
C GLY A 37 5.95 -14.73 -10.87
N LYS A 38 6.36 -15.99 -10.90
CA LYS A 38 5.68 -17.08 -10.18
C LYS A 38 5.91 -17.09 -8.68
N SER A 39 6.97 -16.44 -8.21
CA SER A 39 7.29 -16.30 -6.78
C SER A 39 7.09 -14.88 -6.26
N GLY A 40 6.32 -14.07 -6.99
CA GLY A 40 5.89 -12.74 -6.58
C GLY A 40 6.91 -11.63 -6.83
N THR A 41 6.86 -10.61 -5.98
CA THR A 41 7.71 -9.41 -6.03
C THR A 41 8.65 -9.41 -4.83
N SER A 42 9.94 -9.18 -5.06
CA SER A 42 10.93 -9.11 -3.99
C SER A 42 10.89 -7.78 -3.22
N CYS A 43 11.40 -7.79 -1.98
CA CYS A 43 11.63 -6.58 -1.19
C CYS A 43 12.59 -5.60 -1.91
N ALA A 44 13.58 -6.15 -2.64
CA ALA A 44 14.52 -5.34 -3.41
C ALA A 44 13.83 -4.56 -4.54
N ALA A 45 12.92 -5.21 -5.28
CA ALA A 45 12.12 -4.56 -6.31
C ALA A 45 11.22 -3.47 -5.72
N MET A 46 10.59 -3.72 -4.59
CA MET A 46 9.72 -2.74 -3.92
C MET A 46 10.52 -1.53 -3.41
N MET A 47 11.68 -1.74 -2.82
CA MET A 47 12.58 -0.66 -2.40
C MET A 47 13.09 0.14 -3.61
N PHE A 48 13.49 -0.53 -4.69
CA PHE A 48 13.89 0.12 -5.93
C PHE A 48 12.77 0.99 -6.50
N LEU A 49 11.55 0.46 -6.62
CA LEU A 49 10.40 1.19 -7.14
C LEU A 49 10.05 2.41 -6.29
N SER A 50 10.16 2.30 -4.96
CA SER A 50 9.96 3.44 -4.06
C SER A 50 10.97 4.55 -4.33
N ASN A 51 12.27 4.23 -4.41
CA ASN A 51 13.33 5.19 -4.68
C ASN A 51 13.21 5.79 -6.08
N TRP A 52 12.89 4.97 -7.07
CA TRP A 52 12.70 5.41 -8.45
C TRP A 52 11.51 6.38 -8.59
N LEU A 53 10.36 6.08 -7.98
CA LEU A 53 9.21 6.97 -7.96
C LEU A 53 9.53 8.30 -7.27
N ASN A 54 10.28 8.27 -6.17
CA ASN A 54 10.72 9.49 -5.50
C ASN A 54 11.59 10.34 -6.43
N SER A 55 12.51 9.72 -7.18
CA SER A 55 13.33 10.40 -8.18
C SER A 55 12.49 11.03 -9.31
N MET A 56 11.43 10.34 -9.77
CA MET A 56 10.47 10.90 -10.74
C MET A 56 9.79 12.17 -10.20
N GLY A 57 9.48 12.15 -8.90
CA GLY A 57 8.91 13.31 -8.21
C GLY A 57 9.89 14.48 -8.03
N ASP A 58 11.17 14.19 -7.84
CA ASP A 58 12.21 15.20 -7.69
C ASP A 58 12.59 15.83 -9.02
N LEU A 59 12.48 15.07 -10.12
CA LEU A 59 12.66 15.56 -11.48
C LEU A 59 11.43 16.31 -12.03
N GLY A 60 10.32 16.35 -11.29
CA GLY A 60 9.07 17.00 -11.72
C GLY A 60 8.32 16.28 -12.84
N ILE A 61 8.64 15.01 -13.11
CA ILE A 61 7.97 14.20 -14.17
C ILE A 61 6.59 13.75 -13.72
N LEU A 62 6.45 13.36 -12.44
CA LEU A 62 5.19 13.05 -11.77
C LEU A 62 5.27 13.60 -10.35
N PRO A 63 4.28 14.36 -9.84
CA PRO A 63 4.38 14.96 -8.51
C PRO A 63 4.14 13.91 -7.39
N VAL A 64 4.91 12.81 -7.44
CA VAL A 64 4.88 11.72 -6.47
C VAL A 64 6.00 11.88 -5.44
N LYS A 65 5.71 11.48 -4.21
CA LYS A 65 6.68 11.31 -3.13
C LYS A 65 6.52 9.91 -2.58
N SER A 66 7.62 9.22 -2.34
CA SER A 66 7.62 7.84 -1.89
C SER A 66 8.62 7.63 -0.76
N ARG A 67 8.27 6.75 0.19
CA ARG A 67 9.15 6.32 1.27
C ARG A 67 8.98 4.84 1.54
N TYR A 68 10.08 4.09 1.50
CA TYR A 68 10.13 2.70 1.90
C TYR A 68 10.32 2.59 3.41
N LEU A 69 9.54 1.74 4.05
CA LEU A 69 9.62 1.39 5.47
C LEU A 69 9.88 -0.10 5.62
N SER A 70 10.60 -0.48 6.67
CA SER A 70 10.85 -1.89 6.99
C SER A 70 10.94 -2.15 8.50
N GLY A 71 10.81 -3.40 8.86
CA GLY A 71 11.03 -3.84 10.24
C GLY A 71 10.02 -3.26 11.24
N LYS A 72 10.55 -2.68 12.33
CA LYS A 72 9.74 -2.15 13.43
C LYS A 72 8.98 -0.87 13.09
N GLU A 73 9.35 -0.16 12.02
CA GLU A 73 8.62 1.02 11.57
C GLU A 73 7.27 0.67 10.93
N VAL A 74 7.07 -0.61 10.56
CA VAL A 74 5.85 -1.08 9.90
C VAL A 74 4.90 -1.68 10.93
N TYR A 75 3.92 -0.89 11.33
CA TYR A 75 2.82 -1.26 12.22
C TYR A 75 1.64 -0.32 12.01
N LEU A 76 0.46 -0.69 12.49
CA LEU A 76 -0.72 0.16 12.53
C LEU A 76 -0.96 0.67 13.95
N GLY A 77 -1.25 1.96 14.08
CA GLY A 77 -1.50 2.63 15.36
C GLY A 77 -1.40 4.14 15.22
N ASN A 78 -1.86 4.88 16.23
CA ASN A 78 -1.96 6.34 16.17
C ASN A 78 -0.65 7.05 15.83
N GLU A 79 0.48 6.52 16.31
CA GLU A 79 1.83 7.09 16.12
C GLU A 79 2.59 6.44 14.95
N SER A 80 1.94 5.60 14.14
CA SER A 80 2.61 4.91 13.05
C SER A 80 2.73 5.80 11.80
N TYR A 81 3.83 5.65 11.08
CA TYR A 81 4.00 6.28 9.76
C TYR A 81 2.94 5.83 8.74
N VAL A 82 2.46 4.59 8.87
CA VAL A 82 1.39 4.05 8.01
C VAL A 82 0.10 4.84 8.19
N ASN A 83 -0.35 4.99 9.45
CA ASN A 83 -1.59 5.71 9.74
C ASN A 83 -1.44 7.22 9.50
N ASP A 84 -0.29 7.81 9.84
CA ASP A 84 -0.01 9.21 9.49
C ASP A 84 -0.16 9.46 7.98
N ALA A 85 0.39 8.56 7.17
CA ALA A 85 0.27 8.67 5.72
C ALA A 85 -1.19 8.61 5.23
N LEU A 86 -1.99 7.70 5.78
CA LEU A 86 -3.41 7.58 5.41
C LEU A 86 -4.20 8.83 5.79
N ARG A 87 -3.96 9.39 7.00
CA ARG A 87 -4.61 10.65 7.44
C ARG A 87 -4.26 11.84 6.55
N ARG A 88 -3.08 11.83 5.96
CA ARG A 88 -2.59 12.90 5.07
C ARG A 88 -2.97 12.70 3.60
N GLY A 89 -3.86 11.77 3.30
CA GLY A 89 -4.31 11.48 1.94
C GLY A 89 -3.32 10.68 1.10
N GLY A 90 -2.36 10.03 1.76
CA GLY A 90 -1.43 9.10 1.11
C GLY A 90 -2.04 7.74 0.84
N ALA A 91 -1.29 6.93 0.11
CA ALA A 91 -1.54 5.52 -0.14
C ALA A 91 -0.39 4.69 0.43
N VAL A 92 -0.69 3.52 0.97
CA VAL A 92 0.34 2.64 1.53
C VAL A 92 0.26 1.26 0.89
N VAL A 93 1.31 0.87 0.18
CA VAL A 93 1.48 -0.51 -0.29
C VAL A 93 2.13 -1.29 0.82
N LEU A 94 1.43 -2.28 1.36
CA LEU A 94 1.78 -3.01 2.57
C LEU A 94 1.95 -4.49 2.26
N ARG A 95 3.06 -5.09 2.71
CA ARG A 95 3.24 -6.54 2.67
C ARG A 95 2.60 -7.18 3.88
N LEU A 96 1.78 -8.18 3.67
CA LEU A 96 1.14 -8.94 4.73
C LEU A 96 0.98 -10.41 4.36
N PHE A 97 0.61 -11.20 5.34
CA PHE A 97 0.34 -12.62 5.20
C PHE A 97 -1.18 -12.88 5.12
N SER A 98 -1.60 -13.66 4.14
CA SER A 98 -2.92 -14.27 4.07
C SER A 98 -2.76 -15.53 3.22
N ASP A 99 -2.62 -16.68 3.87
CA ASP A 99 -2.20 -17.95 3.27
C ASP A 99 -0.80 -17.91 2.63
N GLU A 100 -0.51 -16.83 1.90
CA GLU A 100 0.78 -16.48 1.33
C GLU A 100 1.15 -15.03 1.63
N TRP A 101 2.44 -14.68 1.43
CA TRP A 101 2.88 -13.29 1.47
C TRP A 101 2.48 -12.57 0.21
N HIS A 102 1.72 -11.47 0.36
CA HIS A 102 1.35 -10.63 -0.78
C HIS A 102 1.29 -9.15 -0.38
N TYR A 103 1.12 -8.30 -1.39
CA TYR A 103 1.00 -6.86 -1.20
C TYR A 103 -0.43 -6.41 -1.39
N VAL A 104 -0.90 -5.63 -0.43
CA VAL A 104 -2.19 -4.93 -0.48
C VAL A 104 -1.99 -3.44 -0.55
N LEU A 105 -3.04 -2.69 -0.84
CA LEU A 105 -3.05 -1.24 -0.84
C LEU A 105 -3.98 -0.74 0.27
N LEU A 106 -3.47 0.11 1.16
CA LEU A 106 -4.29 0.86 2.09
C LEU A 106 -4.54 2.26 1.51
N THR A 107 -5.79 2.72 1.54
CA THR A 107 -6.23 3.96 0.90
C THR A 107 -6.87 4.96 1.85
N GLY A 108 -7.03 4.60 3.12
CA GLY A 108 -7.61 5.46 4.14
C GLY A 108 -7.85 4.71 5.44
N GLU A 109 -8.33 5.44 6.43
CA GLU A 109 -8.70 4.90 7.73
C GLU A 109 -9.91 5.62 8.33
N GLU A 110 -10.61 4.91 9.22
CA GLU A 110 -11.67 5.47 10.07
C GLU A 110 -11.64 4.77 11.43
N GLY A 111 -11.34 5.52 12.49
CA GLY A 111 -11.14 4.96 13.82
C GLY A 111 -10.00 3.95 13.82
N GLU A 112 -10.24 2.75 14.31
CA GLU A 112 -9.27 1.64 14.33
C GLU A 112 -9.43 0.67 13.14
N GLN A 113 -9.97 1.15 12.03
CA GLN A 113 -10.16 0.38 10.79
C GLN A 113 -9.43 1.05 9.63
N VAL A 114 -8.97 0.25 8.69
CA VAL A 114 -8.37 0.72 7.43
C VAL A 114 -9.21 0.29 6.23
N TYR A 115 -9.21 1.13 5.23
CA TYR A 115 -9.74 0.84 3.90
C TYR A 115 -8.63 0.20 3.08
N MET A 116 -8.83 -1.06 2.72
CA MET A 116 -7.83 -1.89 2.06
C MET A 116 -8.33 -2.40 0.72
N PHE A 117 -7.52 -2.25 -0.31
CA PHE A 117 -7.69 -2.96 -1.57
C PHE A 117 -6.78 -4.19 -1.55
N ASP A 118 -7.39 -5.36 -1.48
CA ASP A 118 -6.72 -6.65 -1.63
C ASP A 118 -6.90 -7.11 -3.08
N PRO A 119 -5.82 -7.28 -3.87
CA PRO A 119 -5.93 -7.81 -5.23
C PRO A 119 -6.33 -9.28 -5.27
N TYR A 120 -6.19 -9.99 -4.17
CA TYR A 120 -6.67 -11.36 -4.02
C TYR A 120 -8.16 -11.32 -3.70
N TYR A 121 -8.97 -11.58 -4.70
CA TYR A 121 -10.43 -11.50 -4.56
C TYR A 121 -10.99 -12.81 -3.99
N ASP A 122 -11.37 -12.76 -2.71
CA ASP A 122 -12.16 -13.79 -2.07
C ASP A 122 -13.56 -13.26 -1.75
N GLN A 123 -14.58 -13.92 -2.24
CA GLN A 123 -15.99 -13.54 -2.02
C GLN A 123 -16.51 -13.95 -0.64
N GLU A 124 -15.94 -15.00 -0.06
CA GLU A 124 -16.52 -15.60 1.14
C GLU A 124 -16.03 -14.98 2.44
N GLY A 125 -15.00 -14.15 2.39
CA GLY A 125 -14.33 -13.65 3.59
C GLY A 125 -13.76 -14.80 4.43
N TYR A 126 -12.75 -14.57 5.21
CA TYR A 126 -12.05 -15.61 5.98
C TYR A 126 -12.83 -16.13 7.21
N GLY A 127 -14.18 -16.05 7.21
CA GLY A 127 -15.01 -16.39 8.37
C GLY A 127 -14.78 -15.45 9.57
N LEU A 128 -14.33 -14.22 9.32
CA LEU A 128 -14.04 -13.19 10.33
C LEU A 128 -15.10 -12.11 10.20
N ASP A 129 -16.09 -12.11 11.10
CA ASP A 129 -17.28 -11.26 11.04
C ASP A 129 -17.00 -9.75 11.06
N ASP A 130 -15.83 -9.33 11.53
CA ASP A 130 -15.44 -7.93 11.64
C ASP A 130 -14.57 -7.43 10.48
N ILE A 131 -14.23 -8.29 9.52
CA ILE A 131 -13.65 -7.90 8.23
C ILE A 131 -14.80 -7.76 7.23
N LYS A 132 -15.06 -6.53 6.79
CA LYS A 132 -16.14 -6.25 5.85
C LYS A 132 -15.64 -6.33 4.42
N ILE A 133 -16.36 -7.06 3.57
CA ILE A 133 -16.18 -7.06 2.12
C ILE A 133 -16.99 -5.90 1.55
N VAL A 134 -16.41 -5.14 0.63
CA VAL A 134 -17.01 -3.97 0.01
C VAL A 134 -16.96 -4.11 -1.50
N GLU A 135 -18.12 -4.14 -2.14
CA GLU A 135 -18.23 -4.32 -3.60
C GLU A 135 -18.39 -3.00 -4.37
N ASN A 136 -18.82 -1.94 -3.70
CA ASN A 136 -19.23 -0.69 -4.34
C ASN A 136 -18.08 0.34 -4.52
N CYS A 137 -16.84 0.00 -4.13
CA CYS A 137 -15.69 0.89 -4.19
C CYS A 137 -14.48 0.24 -4.88
N PRO A 138 -14.63 -0.34 -6.10
CA PRO A 138 -13.65 -1.25 -6.69
C PRO A 138 -12.32 -0.59 -7.03
N THR A 139 -12.25 0.74 -7.12
CA THR A 139 -11.02 1.49 -7.43
C THR A 139 -10.30 2.02 -6.19
N ARG A 140 -10.93 1.94 -5.02
CA ARG A 140 -10.38 2.50 -3.78
C ARG A 140 -10.07 1.42 -2.76
N TYR A 141 -11.06 0.61 -2.41
CA TYR A 141 -10.91 -0.50 -1.45
C TYR A 141 -11.99 -1.54 -1.67
N ASN A 142 -11.70 -2.76 -1.29
CA ASN A 142 -12.66 -3.89 -1.32
C ASN A 142 -12.78 -4.58 0.05
N ARG A 143 -12.08 -4.06 1.07
CA ARG A 143 -12.11 -4.55 2.45
C ARG A 143 -12.06 -3.38 3.43
N ILE A 144 -12.74 -3.54 4.57
CA ILE A 144 -12.53 -2.72 5.76
C ILE A 144 -12.03 -3.65 6.86
N VAL A 145 -10.82 -3.39 7.36
CA VAL A 145 -10.09 -4.32 8.24
C VAL A 145 -9.65 -3.63 9.53
N PRO A 146 -10.01 -4.17 10.71
CA PRO A 146 -9.53 -3.63 11.99
C PRO A 146 -8.01 -3.78 12.18
N TRP A 147 -7.37 -2.78 12.81
CA TRP A 147 -5.93 -2.76 13.07
C TRP A 147 -5.42 -3.98 13.83
N LYS A 148 -6.23 -4.58 14.68
CA LYS A 148 -5.87 -5.75 15.50
C LYS A 148 -5.36 -6.96 14.69
N TYR A 149 -5.72 -7.04 13.41
CA TYR A 149 -5.24 -8.12 12.54
C TYR A 149 -3.79 -7.92 12.12
N PHE A 150 -3.40 -6.68 11.81
CA PHE A 150 -2.11 -6.36 11.18
C PHE A 150 -0.92 -6.59 12.11
N ASN A 151 -0.96 -6.13 13.36
CA ASN A 151 0.20 -6.08 14.24
C ASN A 151 0.66 -7.44 14.79
N LYS A 152 -0.03 -8.52 14.47
CA LYS A 152 0.30 -9.87 14.93
C LYS A 152 1.66 -10.34 14.37
N ILE A 153 2.46 -10.99 15.23
CA ILE A 153 3.72 -11.63 14.85
C ILE A 153 3.45 -13.02 14.25
N ALA A 154 2.44 -13.72 14.79
CA ALA A 154 2.00 -15.01 14.26
C ALA A 154 1.41 -14.83 12.86
N LEU A 155 1.68 -15.79 11.97
CA LEU A 155 1.16 -15.78 10.60
C LEU A 155 -0.33 -16.13 10.63
N ASN A 156 -1.16 -15.13 10.48
CA ASN A 156 -2.61 -15.20 10.40
C ASN A 156 -3.09 -14.28 9.28
N VAL A 157 -4.36 -14.41 8.91
CA VAL A 157 -4.99 -13.51 7.92
C VAL A 157 -4.68 -12.06 8.25
N TYR A 158 -4.13 -11.36 7.25
CA TYR A 158 -3.75 -9.94 7.27
C TYR A 158 -2.68 -9.55 8.30
N SER A 159 -1.93 -10.52 8.85
CA SER A 159 -0.86 -10.22 9.78
C SER A 159 0.40 -9.70 9.07
N LEU A 160 1.07 -8.76 9.71
CA LEU A 160 2.40 -8.27 9.28
C LEU A 160 3.51 -9.27 9.59
N GLY A 161 3.24 -10.27 10.45
CA GLY A 161 4.21 -11.28 10.84
C GLY A 161 5.41 -10.72 11.63
N PRO A 162 6.54 -11.47 11.63
CA PRO A 162 7.77 -11.07 12.30
C PRO A 162 8.36 -9.77 11.74
N TYR A 163 8.97 -8.96 12.60
CA TYR A 163 9.51 -7.65 12.22
C TYR A 163 10.48 -7.70 11.04
N GLN A 164 11.29 -8.75 10.93
CA GLN A 164 12.30 -8.89 9.87
C GLN A 164 11.69 -8.99 8.45
N GLY A 165 10.44 -9.42 8.36
CA GLY A 165 9.73 -9.57 7.08
C GLY A 165 8.76 -8.44 6.77
N ARG A 166 8.62 -7.46 7.68
CA ARG A 166 7.68 -6.35 7.49
C ARG A 166 8.25 -5.32 6.54
N GLU A 167 7.43 -4.88 5.60
CA GLU A 167 7.76 -3.77 4.73
C GLU A 167 6.49 -3.05 4.25
N ALA A 168 6.64 -1.77 3.98
CA ALA A 168 5.61 -0.92 3.41
C ALA A 168 6.22 0.17 2.55
N ILE A 169 5.44 0.66 1.58
CA ILE A 169 5.79 1.85 0.81
C ILE A 169 4.67 2.86 1.00
N ILE A 170 5.04 4.00 1.55
CA ILE A 170 4.18 5.17 1.63
C ILE A 170 4.33 5.98 0.35
N LEU A 171 3.20 6.42 -0.20
CA LEU A 171 3.13 7.23 -1.42
C LEU A 171 2.21 8.42 -1.20
N PHE A 172 2.61 9.58 -1.75
CA PHE A 172 1.78 10.78 -1.79
C PHE A 172 1.77 11.36 -3.20
N ASN A 173 0.66 11.98 -3.57
CA ASN A 173 0.65 13.01 -4.61
C ASN A 173 1.05 14.33 -3.93
N LYS A 174 2.17 14.93 -4.33
CA LYS A 174 2.70 16.19 -3.73
C LYS A 174 1.70 17.35 -3.83
N ASN A 175 0.75 17.30 -4.77
CA ASN A 175 -0.24 18.36 -4.97
C ASN A 175 -1.43 18.24 -4.00
N THR A 176 -1.69 17.05 -3.44
CA THR A 176 -2.83 16.77 -2.56
C THR A 176 -2.43 16.29 -1.17
N GLU A 177 -1.13 16.15 -0.89
CA GLU A 177 -0.63 15.75 0.42
C GLU A 177 -1.02 16.79 1.48
N LEU A 178 -1.76 16.35 2.50
CA LEU A 178 -2.11 17.19 3.64
C LEU A 178 -0.91 17.30 4.59
N THR A 179 -0.79 18.44 5.27
CA THR A 179 0.23 18.60 6.31
C THR A 179 -0.11 17.76 7.53
N SER A 180 0.91 17.41 8.34
CA SER A 180 0.72 16.69 9.61
C SER A 180 -0.03 17.51 10.67
N GLU A 181 -0.01 18.83 10.55
CA GLU A 181 -0.82 19.73 11.37
C GLU A 181 -2.23 19.80 10.78
N LYS A 182 -3.27 19.68 11.63
CA LYS A 182 -4.64 19.92 11.23
C LYS A 182 -4.79 21.38 10.82
N THR A 183 -4.62 21.66 9.55
CA THR A 183 -5.00 22.96 8.99
C THR A 183 -6.51 23.03 8.99
N ILE A 184 -7.05 23.98 9.74
CA ILE A 184 -8.45 24.37 9.60
C ILE A 184 -8.51 25.11 8.26
N GLU A 185 -8.99 24.44 7.23
CA GLU A 185 -9.32 25.10 5.98
C GLU A 185 -10.54 25.99 6.22
N TYR A 186 -10.32 27.29 6.23
CA TYR A 186 -11.39 28.24 6.14
C TYR A 186 -11.81 28.30 4.66
N PHE A 187 -12.94 27.70 4.35
CA PHE A 187 -13.63 28.01 3.09
C PHE A 187 -14.19 29.43 3.23
N ILE A 188 -13.65 30.38 2.48
CA ILE A 188 -14.18 31.71 2.30
C ILE A 188 -15.05 31.70 1.04
#